data_9a328180da874767364b1c82cec01b34
#
_entry.id   9a328180da874767364b1c82cec01b34
#
_cell.length_a   1.000
_cell.length_b   1.000
_cell.length_c   1.000
_cell.angle_alpha   90.00
_cell.angle_beta   90.00
_cell.angle_gamma   90.00
#
_symmetry.space_group_name_H-M   'P 1'
#
loop_
_entity.id
_entity.type
_entity.pdbx_description
1 polymer ?
#
loop_
_entity_poly.entity_id
_entity_poly.type
_entity_poly.pdbx_seq_one_letter_code
_entity_poly.pdbx_strand_id
1 'polypeptide(L)'
;TFHLVFNSLLQLLHPVIPFITEKLWSKNNKDILMNHQWDYVDLKTESENVSKTKLFIDFIEEYRSIEKLFEIKKEDTVEIFSKNQLIQTILEDNKKTFEFLTRKNLSSSQKDNSVTLPFKEFDFEISTSQIDKSKIKEKLQENKSSLEKEKNTIDKNLSNENFVSKAPKDLIDQNKERQSSINMELSKIDSILINIQ
;
A
#
# COMPACT_ATOMS: atom_id res chain seq x y z
N THR A 1 3.10 18.75 12.35
CA THR A 1 1.79 18.25 11.83
C THR A 1 0.98 17.58 12.94
N PHE A 2 1.48 16.56 13.66
CA PHE A 2 0.73 15.83 14.69
C PHE A 2 0.20 16.76 15.79
N HIS A 3 1.04 17.61 16.40
CA HIS A 3 0.60 18.54 17.45
C HIS A 3 -0.48 19.51 16.98
N LEU A 4 -0.39 19.99 15.76
CA LEU A 4 -1.38 20.89 15.20
C LEU A 4 -2.74 20.18 15.07
N VAL A 5 -2.77 18.99 14.45
CA VAL A 5 -4.01 18.21 14.30
C VAL A 5 -4.57 17.82 15.66
N PHE A 6 -3.72 17.41 16.59
CA PHE A 6 -4.14 17.03 17.94
C PHE A 6 -4.76 18.21 18.70
N ASN A 7 -4.10 19.38 18.68
CA ASN A 7 -4.61 20.58 19.32
C ASN A 7 -5.94 21.04 18.70
N SER A 8 -6.06 21.03 17.36
CA SER A 8 -7.32 21.35 16.68
C SER A 8 -8.44 20.37 17.05
N LEU A 9 -8.12 19.10 17.19
CA LEU A 9 -9.08 18.09 17.63
C LEU A 9 -9.55 18.34 19.07
N LEU A 10 -8.65 18.71 19.99
CA LEU A 10 -9.00 19.05 21.36
C LEU A 10 -9.91 20.29 21.42
N GLN A 11 -9.64 21.29 20.60
CA GLN A 11 -10.50 22.49 20.47
C GLN A 11 -11.90 22.12 19.97
N LEU A 12 -12.00 21.31 18.92
CA LEU A 12 -13.28 20.85 18.36
C LEU A 12 -14.11 20.04 19.36
N LEU A 13 -13.46 19.18 20.14
CA LEU A 13 -14.13 18.32 21.12
C LEU A 13 -14.42 19.00 22.44
N HIS A 14 -13.80 20.15 22.74
CA HIS A 14 -13.92 20.82 24.02
C HIS A 14 -15.38 21.14 24.44
N PRO A 15 -16.28 21.60 23.55
CA PRO A 15 -17.67 21.85 23.90
C PRO A 15 -18.44 20.57 24.33
N VAL A 16 -17.99 19.41 23.94
CA VAL A 16 -18.66 18.11 24.22
C VAL A 16 -18.06 17.42 25.45
N ILE A 17 -16.73 17.40 25.56
CA ILE A 17 -15.99 16.72 26.62
C ILE A 17 -14.93 17.60 27.28
N PRO A 18 -15.32 18.74 27.94
CA PRO A 18 -14.41 19.77 28.38
C PRO A 18 -13.33 19.29 29.36
N PHE A 19 -13.66 18.43 30.30
CA PHE A 19 -12.71 17.97 31.32
C PHE A 19 -11.58 17.14 30.75
N ILE A 20 -11.86 16.27 29.78
CA ILE A 20 -10.87 15.41 29.15
C ILE A 20 -9.96 16.23 28.24
N THR A 21 -10.55 17.08 27.42
CA THR A 21 -9.80 17.92 26.48
C THR A 21 -8.91 18.92 27.21
N GLU A 22 -9.39 19.54 28.28
CA GLU A 22 -8.59 20.43 29.11
C GLU A 22 -7.41 19.71 29.76
N LYS A 23 -7.65 18.52 30.29
CA LYS A 23 -6.58 17.70 30.89
C LYS A 23 -5.52 17.27 29.88
N LEU A 24 -5.92 16.99 28.66
CA LEU A 24 -4.99 16.63 27.58
C LEU A 24 -4.24 17.85 27.06
N TRP A 25 -4.92 19.00 26.94
CA TRP A 25 -4.35 20.27 26.54
C TRP A 25 -3.24 20.72 27.51
N SER A 26 -3.51 20.71 28.81
CA SER A 26 -2.58 21.13 29.84
C SER A 26 -1.27 20.32 29.92
N LYS A 27 -1.18 19.17 29.28
CA LYS A 27 0.06 18.39 29.19
C LYS A 27 1.08 19.03 28.24
N ASN A 28 0.62 19.70 27.20
CA ASN A 28 1.45 20.22 26.13
C ASN A 28 1.41 21.75 26.02
N ASN A 29 0.43 22.40 26.64
CA ASN A 29 0.21 23.82 26.57
C ASN A 29 0.17 24.41 28.01
N LYS A 30 0.56 25.67 28.16
CA LYS A 30 0.58 26.36 29.47
C LYS A 30 -0.69 27.15 29.76
N ASP A 31 -1.51 27.38 28.77
CA ASP A 31 -2.78 28.09 28.84
C ASP A 31 -3.96 27.15 29.03
N ILE A 32 -5.11 27.71 29.29
CA ILE A 32 -6.37 26.98 29.45
C ILE A 32 -7.06 26.93 28.10
N LEU A 33 -7.43 25.73 27.65
CA LEU A 33 -8.05 25.50 26.33
C LEU A 33 -9.34 26.34 26.15
N MET A 34 -10.12 26.50 27.21
CA MET A 34 -11.33 27.29 27.19
C MET A 34 -11.10 28.75 26.80
N ASN A 35 -9.92 29.31 27.10
CA ASN A 35 -9.54 30.70 26.80
C ASN A 35 -8.69 30.80 25.52
N HIS A 36 -8.35 29.66 24.91
CA HIS A 36 -7.53 29.66 23.74
C HIS A 36 -8.31 30.09 22.50
N GLN A 37 -7.76 31.02 21.75
CA GLN A 37 -8.35 31.42 20.47
C GLN A 37 -8.09 30.35 19.41
N TRP A 38 -9.09 30.14 18.56
CA TRP A 38 -8.97 29.22 17.45
C TRP A 38 -7.89 29.69 16.48
N ASP A 39 -6.83 28.89 16.35
CA ASP A 39 -5.81 29.13 15.37
C ASP A 39 -6.32 28.65 14.00
N TYR A 40 -6.70 29.60 13.16
CA TYR A 40 -6.93 29.30 11.74
C TYR A 40 -5.58 29.07 11.08
N VAL A 41 -5.18 27.82 11.02
CA VAL A 41 -4.00 27.44 10.25
C VAL A 41 -4.43 27.19 8.81
N ASP A 42 -4.02 28.07 7.92
CA ASP A 42 -4.11 27.81 6.48
C ASP A 42 -3.11 26.69 6.15
N LEU A 43 -3.62 25.47 6.15
CA LEU A 43 -2.85 24.29 5.77
C LEU A 43 -2.60 24.34 4.25
N LYS A 44 -1.58 25.07 3.85
CA LYS A 44 -1.04 24.95 2.49
C LYS A 44 -0.48 23.52 2.35
N THR A 45 -1.31 22.62 1.87
CA THR A 45 -0.88 21.29 1.47
C THR A 45 0.01 21.43 0.25
N GLU A 46 1.30 21.23 0.42
CA GLU A 46 2.20 21.06 -0.71
C GLU A 46 1.75 19.80 -1.46
N SER A 47 1.17 19.97 -2.64
CA SER A 47 0.63 18.88 -3.46
C SER A 47 1.68 17.80 -3.75
N GLU A 48 2.95 18.19 -3.84
CA GLU A 48 4.07 17.29 -4.05
C GLU A 48 4.29 16.34 -2.85
N ASN A 49 4.28 16.85 -1.63
CA ASN A 49 4.44 16.04 -0.42
C ASN A 49 3.27 15.08 -0.21
N VAL A 50 2.06 15.49 -0.56
CA VAL A 50 0.89 14.61 -0.53
C VAL A 50 1.06 13.48 -1.53
N SER A 51 1.50 13.78 -2.75
CA SER A 51 1.73 12.80 -3.80
C SER A 51 2.83 11.80 -3.44
N LYS A 52 3.95 12.27 -2.87
CA LYS A 52 5.03 11.41 -2.37
C LYS A 52 4.56 10.49 -1.23
N THR A 53 3.80 11.03 -0.29
CA THR A 53 3.25 10.26 0.83
C THR A 53 2.28 9.18 0.33
N LYS A 54 1.39 9.53 -0.61
CA LYS A 54 0.48 8.56 -1.23
C LYS A 54 1.24 7.46 -1.95
N LEU A 55 2.26 7.82 -2.73
CA LEU A 55 3.10 6.85 -3.42
C LEU A 55 3.82 5.91 -2.45
N PHE A 56 4.28 6.42 -1.30
CA PHE A 56 4.88 5.59 -0.26
C PHE A 56 3.86 4.64 0.37
N ILE A 57 2.62 5.08 0.65
CA ILE A 57 1.56 4.22 1.18
C ILE A 57 1.25 3.10 0.19
N ASP A 58 1.03 3.44 -1.08
CA ASP A 58 0.76 2.47 -2.14
C ASP A 58 1.92 1.46 -2.28
N PHE A 59 3.17 1.93 -2.10
CA PHE A 59 4.35 1.06 -2.09
C PHE A 59 4.36 0.07 -0.91
N ILE A 60 3.97 0.51 0.28
CA ILE A 60 3.85 -0.38 1.45
C ILE A 60 2.80 -1.45 1.23
N GLU A 61 1.67 -1.11 0.63
CA GLU A 61 0.61 -2.08 0.29
C GLU A 61 1.12 -3.12 -0.71
N GLU A 62 1.81 -2.67 -1.75
CA GLU A 62 2.45 -3.55 -2.73
C GLU A 62 3.48 -4.47 -2.09
N TYR A 63 4.37 -3.90 -1.27
CA TYR A 63 5.39 -4.67 -0.55
C TYR A 63 4.76 -5.77 0.32
N ARG A 64 3.67 -5.50 1.03
CA ARG A 64 2.98 -6.52 1.85
C ARG A 64 2.43 -7.69 1.00
N SER A 65 1.96 -7.40 -0.19
CA SER A 65 1.53 -8.43 -1.13
C SER A 65 2.70 -9.32 -1.58
N ILE A 66 3.84 -8.70 -1.84
CA ILE A 66 5.09 -9.38 -2.22
C ILE A 66 5.66 -10.17 -1.03
N GLU A 67 5.67 -9.60 0.17
CA GLU A 67 6.12 -10.27 1.39
C GLU A 67 5.37 -11.58 1.61
N LYS A 68 4.05 -11.56 1.40
CA LYS A 68 3.21 -12.75 1.50
C LYS A 68 3.49 -13.75 0.39
N LEU A 69 3.66 -13.27 -0.85
CA LEU A 69 3.93 -14.12 -2.01
C LEU A 69 5.29 -14.82 -1.92
N PHE A 70 6.31 -14.10 -1.46
CA PHE A 70 7.69 -14.58 -1.35
C PHE A 70 7.99 -15.26 -0.01
N GLU A 71 7.01 -15.35 0.89
CA GLU A 71 7.17 -15.93 2.24
C GLU A 71 8.35 -15.33 3.03
N ILE A 72 8.56 -14.02 2.91
CA ILE A 72 9.65 -13.31 3.58
C ILE A 72 9.43 -13.39 5.08
N LYS A 73 10.37 -13.99 5.81
CA LYS A 73 10.29 -14.16 7.26
C LYS A 73 10.60 -12.86 8.00
N LYS A 74 10.16 -12.78 9.27
CA LYS A 74 10.36 -11.56 10.10
C LYS A 74 11.82 -11.20 10.33
N GLU A 75 12.69 -12.21 10.40
CA GLU A 75 14.12 -12.03 10.64
C GLU A 75 14.91 -11.66 9.39
N ASP A 76 14.30 -11.73 8.21
CA ASP A 76 15.01 -11.44 6.97
C ASP A 76 15.25 -9.94 6.81
N THR A 77 16.45 -9.59 6.41
CA THR A 77 16.76 -8.25 5.91
C THR A 77 16.29 -8.16 4.47
N VAL A 78 15.54 -7.11 4.18
CA VAL A 78 15.03 -6.85 2.84
C VAL A 78 15.85 -5.75 2.21
N GLU A 79 16.34 -6.02 1.03
CA GLU A 79 17.03 -5.04 0.21
C GLU A 79 16.12 -4.63 -0.92
N ILE A 80 15.85 -3.34 -1.01
CA ILE A 80 14.99 -2.77 -2.03
C ILE A 80 15.77 -1.69 -2.75
N PHE A 81 15.86 -1.82 -4.05
CA PHE A 81 16.53 -0.86 -4.92
C PHE A 81 15.62 -0.48 -6.08
N SER A 82 15.61 0.78 -6.46
CA SER A 82 14.94 1.25 -7.68
C SER A 82 15.88 2.12 -8.49
N LYS A 83 15.89 1.91 -9.79
CA LYS A 83 16.63 2.79 -10.73
C LYS A 83 15.95 4.16 -10.85
N ASN A 84 14.69 4.24 -10.46
CA ASN A 84 13.97 5.52 -10.43
C ASN A 84 14.34 6.31 -9.17
N GLN A 85 14.93 7.48 -9.38
CA GLN A 85 15.44 8.32 -8.30
C GLN A 85 14.34 8.81 -7.35
N LEU A 86 13.12 9.06 -7.85
CA LEU A 86 11.99 9.47 -7.02
C LEU A 86 11.62 8.39 -6.01
N ILE A 87 11.49 7.15 -6.47
CA ILE A 87 11.17 6.00 -5.59
C ILE A 87 12.30 5.77 -4.60
N GLN A 88 13.55 5.82 -5.06
CA GLN A 88 14.72 5.64 -4.20
C GLN A 88 14.75 6.69 -3.08
N THR A 89 14.54 7.97 -3.41
CA THR A 89 14.47 9.06 -2.42
C THR A 89 13.32 8.85 -1.44
N ILE A 90 12.14 8.48 -1.92
CA ILE A 90 10.98 8.22 -1.06
C ILE A 90 11.27 7.09 -0.06
N LEU A 91 11.95 6.03 -0.48
CA LEU A 91 12.31 4.91 0.39
C LEU A 91 13.37 5.31 1.43
N GLU A 92 14.37 6.09 1.03
CA GLU A 92 15.41 6.59 1.93
C GLU A 92 14.86 7.54 2.98
N ASP A 93 14.05 8.52 2.57
CA ASP A 93 13.41 9.49 3.46
C ASP A 93 12.46 8.83 4.47
N ASN A 94 11.81 7.73 4.06
CA ASN A 94 10.84 7.02 4.88
C ASN A 94 11.36 5.69 5.43
N LYS A 95 12.67 5.45 5.41
CA LYS A 95 13.28 4.19 5.85
C LYS A 95 12.80 3.75 7.24
N LYS A 96 12.86 4.62 8.24
CA LYS A 96 12.41 4.31 9.60
C LYS A 96 10.93 3.96 9.68
N THR A 97 10.11 4.64 8.90
CA THR A 97 8.67 4.37 8.81
C THR A 97 8.42 3.02 8.15
N PHE A 98 9.14 2.71 7.07
CA PHE A 98 9.09 1.41 6.43
C PHE A 98 9.45 0.29 7.41
N GLU A 99 10.59 0.39 8.09
CA GLU A 99 11.07 -0.60 9.06
C GLU A 99 10.08 -0.79 10.21
N PHE A 100 9.47 0.29 10.69
CA PHE A 100 8.44 0.23 11.73
C PHE A 100 7.17 -0.49 11.26
N LEU A 101 6.68 -0.17 10.05
CA LEU A 101 5.43 -0.72 9.50
C LEU A 101 5.57 -2.19 9.07
N THR A 102 6.71 -2.56 8.52
CA THR A 102 6.96 -3.92 7.99
C THR A 102 7.68 -4.82 8.99
N ARG A 103 8.30 -4.23 10.02
CA ARG A 103 9.19 -4.92 10.98
C ARG A 103 10.37 -5.61 10.28
N LYS A 104 10.85 -5.02 9.20
CA LYS A 104 11.99 -5.48 8.41
C LYS A 104 13.06 -4.42 8.37
N ASN A 105 14.33 -4.83 8.37
CA ASN A 105 15.43 -3.91 8.12
C ASN A 105 15.53 -3.63 6.62
N LEU A 106 15.50 -2.37 6.24
CA LEU A 106 15.63 -1.94 4.85
C LEU A 106 17.09 -1.60 4.54
N SER A 107 17.64 -2.25 3.54
CA SER A 107 18.92 -1.89 2.92
C SER A 107 18.69 -1.44 1.48
N SER A 108 19.41 -0.39 1.07
CA SER A 108 19.30 0.18 -0.29
C SER A 108 20.45 -0.29 -1.20
N SER A 109 20.99 -1.46 -0.95
CA SER A 109 22.08 -2.01 -1.77
C SER A 109 21.53 -2.93 -2.86
N GLN A 110 22.09 -2.80 -4.06
CA GLN A 110 21.80 -3.73 -5.16
C GLN A 110 22.62 -5.01 -4.97
N LYS A 111 21.98 -6.17 -5.07
CA LYS A 111 22.64 -7.47 -5.03
C LYS A 111 22.32 -8.32 -6.26
N ASP A 112 23.24 -9.26 -6.54
CA ASP A 112 23.18 -10.13 -7.72
C ASP A 112 21.98 -11.09 -7.75
N ASN A 113 21.34 -11.35 -6.60
CA ASN A 113 20.16 -12.22 -6.49
C ASN A 113 18.89 -11.43 -6.17
N SER A 114 18.59 -10.45 -7.02
CA SER A 114 17.36 -9.68 -6.93
C SER A 114 16.26 -10.18 -7.87
N VAL A 115 15.01 -9.85 -7.54
CA VAL A 115 13.85 -10.04 -8.40
C VAL A 115 13.29 -8.67 -8.73
N THR A 116 13.16 -8.38 -10.02
CA THR A 116 12.57 -7.12 -10.49
C THR A 116 11.05 -7.23 -10.49
N LEU A 117 10.40 -6.28 -9.87
CA LEU A 117 8.96 -6.23 -9.69
C LEU A 117 8.40 -4.92 -10.22
N PRO A 118 7.30 -4.94 -10.95
CA PRO A 118 6.64 -3.73 -11.41
C PRO A 118 5.86 -3.06 -10.27
N PHE A 119 5.96 -1.74 -10.17
CA PHE A 119 5.17 -0.91 -9.28
C PHE A 119 4.70 0.34 -10.01
N LYS A 120 3.42 0.39 -10.38
CA LYS A 120 2.83 1.44 -11.21
C LYS A 120 3.62 1.62 -12.53
N GLU A 121 4.22 2.80 -12.73
CA GLU A 121 5.05 3.15 -13.88
C GLU A 121 6.55 2.88 -13.65
N PHE A 122 6.90 2.28 -12.52
CA PHE A 122 8.26 2.09 -12.07
C PHE A 122 8.56 0.61 -11.84
N ASP A 123 9.84 0.28 -11.85
CA ASP A 123 10.33 -1.02 -11.42
C ASP A 123 11.16 -0.87 -10.16
N PHE A 124 11.10 -1.86 -9.29
CA PHE A 124 12.01 -2.00 -8.17
C PHE A 124 12.53 -3.42 -8.07
N GLU A 125 13.71 -3.56 -7.51
CA GLU A 125 14.35 -4.83 -7.28
C GLU A 125 14.25 -5.16 -5.79
N ILE A 126 13.87 -6.39 -5.49
CA ILE A 126 13.86 -6.91 -4.12
C ILE A 126 14.82 -8.08 -4.01
N SER A 127 15.63 -8.08 -2.96
CA SER A 127 16.49 -9.18 -2.59
C SER A 127 16.33 -9.51 -1.12
N THR A 128 16.36 -10.79 -0.80
CA THR A 128 16.48 -11.28 0.57
C THR A 128 17.47 -12.43 0.61
N SER A 129 17.95 -12.78 1.81
CA SER A 129 18.91 -13.88 2.00
C SER A 129 18.39 -15.27 1.58
N GLN A 130 17.08 -15.42 1.39
CA GLN A 130 16.41 -16.71 1.17
C GLN A 130 15.38 -16.70 0.03
N ILE A 131 15.56 -15.86 -1.00
CA ILE A 131 14.66 -15.91 -2.17
C ILE A 131 14.90 -17.21 -2.96
N ASP A 132 13.93 -18.10 -2.90
CA ASP A 132 13.86 -19.28 -3.77
C ASP A 132 13.00 -18.96 -4.99
N LYS A 133 13.65 -18.55 -6.08
CA LYS A 133 13.00 -18.19 -7.34
C LYS A 133 12.12 -19.32 -7.90
N SER A 134 12.49 -20.58 -7.67
CA SER A 134 11.73 -21.73 -8.17
C SER A 134 10.39 -21.85 -7.47
N LYS A 135 10.37 -21.73 -6.14
CA LYS A 135 9.12 -21.74 -5.35
C LYS A 135 8.22 -20.57 -5.67
N ILE A 136 8.80 -19.37 -5.86
CA ILE A 136 8.02 -18.18 -6.25
C ILE A 136 7.36 -18.42 -7.61
N LYS A 137 8.10 -18.96 -8.56
CA LYS A 137 7.58 -19.28 -9.90
C LYS A 137 6.42 -20.28 -9.84
N GLU A 138 6.56 -21.34 -9.05
CA GLU A 138 5.52 -22.34 -8.85
C GLU A 138 4.24 -21.72 -8.26
N LYS A 139 4.37 -20.95 -7.19
CA LYS A 139 3.23 -20.23 -6.59
C LYS A 139 2.56 -19.24 -7.53
N LEU A 140 3.34 -18.50 -8.30
CA LEU A 140 2.80 -17.57 -9.29
C LEU A 140 2.01 -18.32 -10.38
N GLN A 141 2.48 -19.48 -10.80
CA GLN A 141 1.78 -20.32 -11.77
C GLN A 141 0.48 -20.90 -11.20
N GLU A 142 0.48 -21.33 -9.93
CA GLU A 142 -0.73 -21.79 -9.25
C GLU A 142 -1.76 -20.65 -9.11
N ASN A 143 -1.33 -19.47 -8.67
CA ASN A 143 -2.19 -18.30 -8.56
C ASN A 143 -2.75 -17.89 -9.93
N LYS A 144 -1.91 -17.89 -10.97
CA LYS A 144 -2.35 -17.61 -12.35
C LYS A 144 -3.44 -18.59 -12.79
N SER A 145 -3.22 -19.89 -12.60
CA SER A 145 -4.20 -20.92 -12.95
C SER A 145 -5.53 -20.75 -12.20
N SER A 146 -5.48 -20.36 -10.93
CA SER A 146 -6.68 -20.08 -10.13
C SER A 146 -7.45 -18.87 -10.66
N LEU A 147 -6.74 -17.77 -10.94
CA LEU A 147 -7.34 -16.55 -11.49
C LEU A 147 -7.92 -16.76 -12.89
N GLU A 148 -7.27 -17.55 -13.73
CA GLU A 148 -7.78 -17.91 -15.06
C GLU A 148 -9.08 -18.73 -14.98
N LYS A 149 -9.21 -19.65 -14.01
CA LYS A 149 -10.45 -20.40 -13.76
C LYS A 149 -11.57 -19.49 -13.28
N GLU A 150 -11.27 -18.58 -12.35
CA GLU A 150 -12.22 -17.59 -11.87
C GLU A 150 -12.69 -16.67 -13.02
N LYS A 151 -11.75 -16.15 -13.81
CA LYS A 151 -12.04 -15.34 -15.00
C LYS A 151 -12.98 -16.07 -15.95
N ASN A 152 -12.65 -17.31 -16.31
CA ASN A 152 -13.48 -18.12 -17.21
C ASN A 152 -14.91 -18.31 -16.68
N THR A 153 -15.08 -18.39 -15.36
CA THR A 153 -16.41 -18.50 -14.74
C THR A 153 -17.18 -17.18 -14.86
N ILE A 154 -16.52 -16.06 -14.59
CA ILE A 154 -17.10 -14.72 -14.73
C ILE A 154 -17.46 -14.43 -16.21
N ASP A 155 -16.56 -14.77 -17.13
CA ASP A 155 -16.77 -14.58 -18.57
C ASP A 155 -17.98 -15.38 -19.07
N LYS A 156 -18.15 -16.62 -18.61
CA LYS A 156 -19.34 -17.44 -18.90
C LYS A 156 -20.63 -16.82 -18.34
N ASN A 157 -20.57 -16.28 -17.13
CA ASN A 157 -21.74 -15.62 -16.53
C ASN A 157 -22.12 -14.36 -17.29
N LEU A 158 -21.13 -13.51 -17.64
CA LEU A 158 -21.35 -12.25 -18.35
C LEU A 158 -21.73 -12.46 -19.83
N SER A 159 -21.37 -13.60 -20.45
CA SER A 159 -21.76 -13.96 -21.81
C SER A 159 -23.13 -14.64 -21.89
N ASN A 160 -23.70 -15.06 -20.74
CA ASN A 160 -25.02 -15.70 -20.71
C ASN A 160 -26.15 -14.65 -20.68
N GLU A 161 -26.84 -14.48 -21.78
CA GLU A 161 -27.95 -13.52 -21.92
C GLU A 161 -29.04 -13.71 -20.86
N ASN A 162 -29.33 -14.95 -20.48
CA ASN A 162 -30.31 -15.25 -19.43
C ASN A 162 -29.84 -14.79 -18.05
N PHE A 163 -28.54 -14.86 -17.78
CA PHE A 163 -27.97 -14.33 -16.55
C PHE A 163 -27.99 -12.79 -16.55
N VAL A 164 -27.51 -12.16 -17.61
CA VAL A 164 -27.44 -10.70 -17.71
C VAL A 164 -28.82 -10.05 -17.69
N SER A 165 -29.85 -10.70 -18.23
CA SER A 165 -31.21 -10.16 -18.24
C SER A 165 -31.96 -10.31 -16.91
N LYS A 166 -31.61 -11.31 -16.08
CA LYS A 166 -32.32 -11.63 -14.84
C LYS A 166 -31.56 -11.27 -13.56
N ALA A 167 -30.23 -11.13 -13.64
CA ALA A 167 -29.42 -10.80 -12.49
C ALA A 167 -29.59 -9.33 -12.07
N PRO A 168 -29.50 -9.01 -10.77
CA PRO A 168 -29.42 -7.64 -10.28
C PRO A 168 -28.27 -6.88 -10.94
N LYS A 169 -28.47 -5.59 -11.26
CA LYS A 169 -27.42 -4.77 -11.86
C LYS A 169 -26.13 -4.74 -11.02
N ASP A 170 -26.27 -4.63 -9.71
CA ASP A 170 -25.15 -4.61 -8.78
C ASP A 170 -24.26 -5.85 -8.92
N LEU A 171 -24.85 -7.03 -9.14
CA LEU A 171 -24.11 -8.27 -9.33
C LEU A 171 -23.37 -8.30 -10.69
N ILE A 172 -23.98 -7.74 -11.72
CA ILE A 172 -23.34 -7.62 -13.03
C ILE A 172 -22.15 -6.65 -12.95
N ASP A 173 -22.32 -5.53 -12.28
CA ASP A 173 -21.27 -4.53 -12.09
C ASP A 173 -20.12 -5.07 -11.24
N GLN A 174 -20.41 -5.77 -10.16
CA GLN A 174 -19.39 -6.49 -9.36
C GLN A 174 -18.61 -7.51 -10.19
N ASN A 175 -19.27 -8.29 -11.05
CA ASN A 175 -18.59 -9.24 -11.92
C ASN A 175 -17.66 -8.54 -12.92
N LYS A 176 -18.07 -7.40 -13.50
CA LYS A 176 -17.23 -6.61 -14.40
C LYS A 176 -16.02 -6.00 -13.68
N GLU A 177 -16.23 -5.46 -12.49
CA GLU A 177 -15.14 -4.94 -11.66
C GLU A 177 -14.15 -6.05 -11.30
N ARG A 178 -14.66 -7.21 -10.89
CA ARG A 178 -13.81 -8.37 -10.56
C ARG A 178 -13.06 -8.88 -11.79
N GLN A 179 -13.68 -8.93 -12.96
CA GLN A 179 -13.03 -9.29 -14.22
C GLN A 179 -11.87 -8.33 -14.53
N SER A 180 -12.10 -7.02 -14.37
CA SER A 180 -11.06 -6.00 -14.58
C SER A 180 -9.90 -6.18 -13.59
N SER A 181 -10.19 -6.41 -12.30
CA SER A 181 -9.20 -6.70 -11.27
C SER A 181 -8.36 -7.93 -11.61
N ILE A 182 -9.01 -9.04 -12.00
CA ILE A 182 -8.31 -10.28 -12.38
C ILE A 182 -7.39 -10.06 -13.60
N ASN A 183 -7.81 -9.28 -14.59
CA ASN A 183 -6.98 -8.97 -15.75
C ASN A 183 -5.71 -8.20 -15.33
N MET A 184 -5.82 -7.25 -14.41
CA MET A 184 -4.66 -6.52 -13.86
C MET A 184 -3.74 -7.46 -13.07
N GLU A 185 -4.31 -8.32 -12.21
CA GLU A 185 -3.56 -9.29 -11.43
C GLU A 185 -2.80 -10.28 -12.33
N LEU A 186 -3.44 -10.81 -13.39
CA LEU A 186 -2.80 -11.69 -14.37
C LEU A 186 -1.66 -11.00 -15.11
N SER A 187 -1.87 -9.77 -15.59
CA SER A 187 -0.82 -8.98 -16.25
C SER A 187 0.40 -8.77 -15.35
N LYS A 188 0.15 -8.51 -14.05
CA LYS A 188 1.20 -8.34 -13.06
C LYS A 188 1.97 -9.64 -12.82
N ILE A 189 1.26 -10.77 -12.67
CA ILE A 189 1.89 -12.10 -12.50
C ILE A 189 2.76 -12.42 -13.73
N ASP A 190 2.28 -12.16 -14.93
CA ASP A 190 3.04 -12.39 -16.15
C ASP A 190 4.32 -11.55 -16.21
N SER A 191 4.24 -10.28 -15.84
CA SER A 191 5.42 -9.41 -15.74
C SER A 191 6.46 -9.94 -14.74
N ILE A 192 6.01 -10.41 -13.59
CA ILE A 192 6.91 -10.98 -12.56
C ILE A 192 7.54 -12.30 -13.06
N LEU A 193 6.76 -13.16 -13.72
CA LEU A 193 7.25 -14.44 -14.25
C LEU A 193 8.34 -14.24 -15.33
N ILE A 194 8.23 -13.20 -16.16
CA ILE A 194 9.24 -12.83 -17.15
C ILE A 194 10.54 -12.41 -16.45
N ASN A 195 10.44 -11.66 -15.34
CA ASN A 195 11.60 -11.13 -14.63
C ASN A 195 12.31 -12.15 -13.71
N ILE A 196 11.66 -13.29 -13.42
CA ILE A 196 12.24 -14.37 -12.59
C ILE A 196 13.02 -15.41 -13.45
N GLN A 197 12.97 -15.27 -14.78
CA GLN A 197 13.80 -16.12 -15.63
C GLN A 197 15.27 -15.80 -15.41
#